data_b3f6c74f55d1427697ef801633d7f330
#
_entry.id   b3f6c74f55d1427697ef801633d7f330
#
_cell.length_a   1.000
_cell.length_b   1.000
_cell.length_c   1.000
_cell.angle_alpha   90.00
_cell.angle_beta   90.00
_cell.angle_gamma   90.00
#
_symmetry.space_group_name_H-M   'P 1'
#
loop_
_entity.id
_entity.type
_entity.pdbx_description
1 polymer ?
#
loop_
_entity_poly.entity_id
_entity_poly.type
_entity_poly.pdbx_seq_one_letter_code
_entity_poly.pdbx_strand_id
1 'polypeptide(L)'
;MKKHLLVLPLIFSVVLVPPPDPFKSGESAYKMYLHHFENFESSADLGDYELACSELRLAFNILTFQLSQIQKHKPFFRWVQTKKEIKDMIAGGCTPYGD
;
A
#
# COMPACT_ATOMS: atom_id res chain seq x y z
N MET A 1 11.00 29.34 28.10
CA MET A 1 11.13 29.49 27.37
C MET A 1 11.98 28.98 26.49
N LYS A 2 12.89 28.51 26.56
CA LYS A 2 13.59 27.94 25.72
C LYS A 2 13.45 26.57 25.56
N LYS A 3 12.69 25.88 26.27
CA LYS A 3 12.58 24.52 26.14
C LYS A 3 11.93 24.09 24.93
N HIS A 4 11.05 24.78 24.37
CA HIS A 4 10.47 24.34 23.14
C HIS A 4 11.47 24.42 22.01
N LEU A 5 12.47 25.21 22.17
CA LEU A 5 13.48 25.27 21.17
C LEU A 5 14.26 23.98 21.11
N LEU A 6 14.40 23.32 22.25
CA LEU A 6 15.12 22.07 22.26
C LEU A 6 14.38 20.99 21.49
N VAL A 7 13.08 21.03 21.57
CA VAL A 7 12.28 20.05 20.87
C VAL A 7 12.40 20.21 19.38
N LEU A 8 12.45 21.44 18.91
CA LEU A 8 12.57 21.68 17.49
C LEU A 8 13.77 21.05 16.87
N PRO A 9 14.97 21.16 17.46
CA PRO A 9 16.13 20.51 16.87
C PRO A 9 15.95 19.01 16.73
N LEU A 10 15.28 18.42 17.68
CA LEU A 10 15.06 16.98 17.60
C LEU A 10 14.18 16.64 16.42
N ILE A 11 13.17 17.44 16.19
CA ILE A 11 12.29 17.22 15.07
C ILE A 11 13.05 17.42 13.77
N PHE A 12 13.89 18.42 13.72
CA PHE A 12 14.68 18.65 12.55
C PHE A 12 15.61 17.49 12.26
N SER A 13 16.17 16.88 13.28
CA SER A 13 17.02 15.75 13.08
C SER A 13 16.27 14.63 12.38
N VAL A 14 15.06 14.38 12.78
CA VAL A 14 14.25 13.35 12.15
C VAL A 14 13.97 13.70 10.72
N VAL A 15 13.70 14.97 10.46
CA VAL A 15 13.42 15.41 9.10
C VAL A 15 14.63 15.32 8.21
N LEU A 16 15.80 15.65 8.75
CA LEU A 16 17.00 15.64 7.97
C LEU A 16 17.44 14.23 7.59
N VAL A 17 17.06 13.26 8.37
CA VAL A 17 17.36 11.88 8.04
C VAL A 17 16.33 11.41 7.04
N PRO A 18 16.72 11.04 5.84
CA PRO A 18 15.74 10.58 4.87
C PRO A 18 15.01 9.36 5.43
N PRO A 19 13.70 9.33 5.30
CA PRO A 19 12.98 8.15 5.76
C PRO A 19 13.39 6.95 4.95
N PRO A 20 13.41 5.77 5.57
CA PRO A 20 13.72 4.58 4.81
C PRO A 20 12.67 4.39 3.74
N ASP A 21 13.11 3.94 2.59
CA ASP A 21 12.20 3.64 1.51
C ASP A 21 11.28 2.51 2.00
N PRO A 22 9.97 2.73 2.07
CA PRO A 22 9.06 1.69 2.56
C PRO A 22 9.04 0.48 1.65
N PHE A 23 9.51 0.62 0.41
CA PHE A 23 9.53 -0.50 -0.51
C PHE A 23 10.92 -1.08 -0.69
N LYS A 24 11.83 -0.75 0.22
CA LYS A 24 13.18 -1.25 0.12
C LYS A 24 13.24 -2.75 0.28
N SER A 25 12.37 -3.32 1.09
CA SER A 25 12.33 -4.75 1.28
C SER A 25 10.97 -5.30 0.82
N GLY A 26 10.98 -6.58 0.47
CA GLY A 26 9.75 -7.22 0.07
C GLY A 26 8.73 -7.27 1.19
N GLU A 27 9.19 -7.31 2.43
CA GLU A 27 8.29 -7.33 3.58
C GLU A 27 7.54 -6.01 3.68
N SER A 28 8.22 -4.88 3.51
CA SER A 28 7.57 -3.58 3.58
C SER A 28 6.55 -3.42 2.48
N ALA A 29 6.92 -3.80 1.27
CA ALA A 29 6.00 -3.71 0.14
C ALA A 29 4.78 -4.60 0.35
N TYR A 30 4.99 -5.81 0.88
CA TYR A 30 3.90 -6.73 1.14
C TYR A 30 2.93 -6.16 2.18
N LYS A 31 3.46 -5.58 3.25
CA LYS A 31 2.61 -5.01 4.30
C LYS A 31 1.81 -3.82 3.77
N MET A 32 2.41 -2.99 2.93
CA MET A 32 1.68 -1.86 2.35
C MET A 32 0.61 -2.33 1.40
N TYR A 33 0.89 -3.37 0.63
CA TYR A 33 -0.12 -3.96 -0.24
C TYR A 33 -1.30 -4.46 0.59
N LEU A 34 -1.04 -5.20 1.67
CA LEU A 34 -2.11 -5.72 2.52
C LEU A 34 -2.93 -4.59 3.14
N HIS A 35 -2.24 -3.54 3.58
CA HIS A 35 -2.94 -2.41 4.21
C HIS A 35 -3.95 -1.79 3.24
N HIS A 36 -3.53 -1.54 2.02
CA HIS A 36 -4.44 -0.94 1.05
C HIS A 36 -5.51 -1.90 0.59
N PHE A 37 -5.17 -3.18 0.46
CA PHE A 37 -6.17 -4.14 0.05
C PHE A 37 -7.23 -4.34 1.13
N GLU A 38 -6.85 -4.37 2.39
CA GLU A 38 -7.80 -4.48 3.49
C GLU A 38 -8.66 -3.22 3.57
N ASN A 39 -8.08 -2.06 3.33
CA ASN A 39 -8.86 -0.83 3.29
C ASN A 39 -9.86 -0.84 2.13
N PHE A 40 -9.46 -1.41 1.00
CA PHE A 40 -10.36 -1.58 -0.12
C PHE A 40 -11.56 -2.44 0.29
N GLU A 41 -11.32 -3.57 0.94
CA GLU A 41 -12.39 -4.45 1.33
C GLU A 41 -13.33 -3.78 2.34
N SER A 42 -12.77 -3.09 3.33
CA SER A 42 -13.58 -2.40 4.33
C SER A 42 -14.43 -1.30 3.70
N SER A 43 -13.85 -0.54 2.79
CA SER A 43 -14.58 0.56 2.15
C SER A 43 -15.68 0.03 1.26
N ALA A 44 -15.41 -1.06 0.55
CA ALA A 44 -16.43 -1.68 -0.31
C ALA A 44 -17.59 -2.21 0.51
N ASP A 45 -17.29 -2.81 1.66
CA ASP A 45 -18.33 -3.32 2.55
C ASP A 45 -19.23 -2.21 3.07
N LEU A 46 -18.66 -1.01 3.24
CA LEU A 46 -19.45 0.14 3.67
C LEU A 46 -20.14 0.86 2.53
N GLY A 47 -19.94 0.40 1.31
CA GLY A 47 -20.52 1.04 0.14
C GLY A 47 -19.80 2.28 -0.34
N ASP A 48 -18.64 2.58 0.23
CA ASP A 48 -17.86 3.74 -0.20
C ASP A 48 -16.94 3.31 -1.33
N TYR A 49 -17.50 3.21 -2.53
CA TYR A 49 -16.75 2.67 -3.67
C TYR A 49 -15.72 3.65 -4.22
N GLU A 50 -15.88 4.93 -3.95
CA GLU A 50 -14.87 5.90 -4.36
C GLU A 50 -13.58 5.67 -3.58
N LEU A 51 -13.69 5.54 -2.26
CA LEU A 51 -12.54 5.25 -1.43
C LEU A 51 -12.00 3.85 -1.73
N ALA A 52 -12.91 2.88 -1.91
CA ALA A 52 -12.49 1.52 -2.23
C ALA A 52 -11.66 1.49 -3.51
N CYS A 53 -12.08 2.23 -4.53
CA CYS A 53 -11.35 2.26 -5.79
C CYS A 53 -9.98 2.89 -5.61
N SER A 54 -9.89 3.93 -4.81
CA SER A 54 -8.64 4.58 -4.52
C SER A 54 -7.65 3.63 -3.84
N GLU A 55 -8.13 2.89 -2.83
CA GLU A 55 -7.29 1.95 -2.11
C GLU A 55 -6.88 0.78 -2.99
N LEU A 56 -7.79 0.30 -3.83
CA LEU A 56 -7.48 -0.82 -4.71
C LEU A 56 -6.41 -0.42 -5.74
N ARG A 57 -6.46 0.82 -6.24
CA ARG A 57 -5.45 1.29 -7.17
C ARG A 57 -4.08 1.42 -6.50
N LEU A 58 -4.06 1.82 -5.23
CA LEU A 58 -2.80 1.87 -4.49
C LEU A 58 -2.23 0.47 -4.32
N ALA A 59 -3.06 -0.51 -4.00
CA ALA A 59 -2.60 -1.89 -3.89
C ALA A 59 -2.07 -2.38 -5.24
N PHE A 60 -2.76 -2.04 -6.32
CA PHE A 60 -2.33 -2.44 -7.65
C PHE A 60 -0.98 -1.83 -8.01
N ASN A 61 -0.78 -0.56 -7.66
CA ASN A 61 0.48 0.11 -7.96
C ASN A 61 1.64 -0.56 -7.23
N ILE A 62 1.42 -0.97 -5.98
CA ILE A 62 2.48 -1.65 -5.25
C ILE A 62 2.81 -2.98 -5.94
N LEU A 63 1.81 -3.74 -6.35
CA LEU A 63 2.07 -4.98 -7.06
C LEU A 63 2.71 -4.75 -8.42
N THR A 64 2.46 -3.59 -9.03
CA THR A 64 3.07 -3.30 -10.32
C THR A 64 4.54 -2.95 -10.19
N PHE A 65 4.88 -2.10 -9.23
CA PHE A 65 6.23 -1.57 -9.14
C PHE A 65 7.13 -2.34 -8.19
N GLN A 66 6.57 -3.14 -7.29
CA GLN A 66 7.36 -3.87 -6.31
C GLN A 66 7.15 -5.38 -6.40
N LEU A 67 6.69 -5.85 -7.54
CA LEU A 67 6.33 -7.25 -7.69
C LEU A 67 7.49 -8.18 -7.38
N SER A 68 8.66 -7.89 -7.93
CA SER A 68 9.80 -8.78 -7.76
C SER A 68 10.22 -8.88 -6.30
N GLN A 69 10.15 -7.78 -5.56
CA GLN A 69 10.52 -7.80 -4.15
C GLN A 69 9.50 -8.55 -3.32
N ILE A 70 8.22 -8.39 -3.63
CA ILE A 70 7.17 -9.11 -2.92
C ILE A 70 7.28 -10.60 -3.22
N GLN A 71 7.59 -10.97 -4.45
CA GLN A 71 7.75 -12.38 -4.81
C GLN A 71 8.91 -13.02 -4.05
N LYS A 72 9.98 -12.27 -3.81
CA LYS A 72 11.08 -12.80 -3.02
C LYS A 72 10.69 -13.03 -1.58
N HIS A 73 9.83 -12.17 -1.06
CA HIS A 73 9.39 -12.28 0.33
C HIS A 73 8.35 -13.39 0.51
N LYS A 74 7.45 -13.54 -0.45
CA LYS A 74 6.39 -14.55 -0.39
C LYS A 74 6.39 -15.34 -1.69
N PRO A 75 7.39 -16.20 -1.90
CA PRO A 75 7.58 -16.85 -3.22
C PRO A 75 6.51 -17.85 -3.60
N PHE A 76 5.77 -18.36 -2.65
CA PHE A 76 4.78 -19.38 -2.97
C PHE A 76 3.39 -18.82 -3.24
N PHE A 77 3.25 -17.51 -3.18
CA PHE A 77 1.97 -16.89 -3.48
C PHE A 77 1.91 -16.52 -4.96
N ARG A 78 0.72 -16.57 -5.52
CA ARG A 78 0.56 -16.35 -6.96
C ARG A 78 0.38 -14.87 -7.26
N TRP A 79 1.45 -14.13 -7.20
CA TRP A 79 1.40 -12.67 -7.31
C TRP A 79 0.99 -12.16 -8.68
N VAL A 80 1.44 -12.83 -9.74
CA VAL A 80 1.07 -12.41 -11.10
C VAL A 80 -0.44 -12.58 -11.30
N GLN A 81 -0.97 -13.69 -10.82
CA GLN A 81 -2.40 -13.95 -10.91
C GLN A 81 -3.17 -12.93 -10.07
N THR A 82 -2.70 -12.65 -8.86
CA THR A 82 -3.34 -11.68 -7.97
C THR A 82 -3.38 -10.30 -8.61
N LYS A 83 -2.28 -9.89 -9.22
CA LYS A 83 -2.22 -8.60 -9.88
C LYS A 83 -3.24 -8.52 -11.02
N LYS A 84 -3.37 -9.61 -11.78
CA LYS A 84 -4.34 -9.65 -12.85
C LYS A 84 -5.76 -9.55 -12.33
N GLU A 85 -6.04 -10.24 -11.24
CA GLU A 85 -7.36 -10.19 -10.63
C GLU A 85 -7.71 -8.80 -10.13
N ILE A 86 -6.74 -8.11 -9.54
CA ILE A 86 -6.97 -6.75 -9.07
C ILE A 86 -7.20 -5.82 -10.25
N LYS A 87 -6.46 -6.00 -11.33
CA LYS A 87 -6.67 -5.21 -12.52
C LYS A 87 -8.08 -5.40 -13.06
N ASP A 88 -8.57 -6.63 -13.05
CA ASP A 88 -9.92 -6.93 -13.51
C ASP A 88 -10.97 -6.30 -12.59
N MET A 89 -10.73 -6.30 -11.29
CA MET A 89 -11.63 -5.64 -10.35
C MET A 89 -11.71 -4.14 -10.60
N ILE A 90 -10.57 -3.50 -10.87
CA ILE A 90 -10.56 -2.07 -11.18
C ILE A 90 -11.36 -1.81 -12.45
N ALA A 91 -11.17 -2.64 -13.47
CA ALA A 91 -11.90 -2.48 -14.72
C ALA A 91 -13.40 -2.69 -14.52
N GLY A 92 -13.77 -3.50 -13.55
CA GLY A 92 -15.18 -3.78 -13.28
C GLY A 92 -15.82 -2.85 -12.26
N GLY A 93 -15.20 -1.71 -11.96
CA GLY A 93 -15.79 -0.73 -11.06
C GLY A 93 -15.30 -0.80 -9.64
N CYS A 94 -14.20 -1.48 -9.41
CA CYS A 94 -13.55 -1.56 -8.10
C CYS A 94 -14.41 -2.24 -7.05
N THR A 95 -15.15 -3.26 -7.44
CA THR A 95 -15.91 -4.04 -6.48
C THR A 95 -15.22 -5.38 -6.26
N PRO A 96 -15.35 -5.95 -5.06
CA PRO A 96 -14.72 -7.25 -4.82
C PRO A 96 -15.37 -8.38 -5.62
N TYR A 97 -16.50 -8.13 -6.22
CA TYR A 97 -17.22 -9.16 -6.95
C TYR A 97 -17.03 -9.06 -8.46
N GLY A 98 -16.18 -8.14 -8.87
CA GLY A 98 -15.76 -8.13 -10.24
C GLY A 98 -16.75 -7.76 -11.26
N ASP A 99 -17.67 -6.97 -10.98
CA ASP A 99 -18.50 -6.62 -12.01
C ASP A 99 -19.06 -5.40 -11.92
#